data_db552dda7cf78ed50da9110b2c65e032
#
_entry.id   db552dda7cf78ed50da9110b2c65e032
#
_cell.length_a   1.000
_cell.length_b   1.000
_cell.length_c   1.000
_cell.angle_alpha   90.00
_cell.angle_beta   90.00
_cell.angle_gamma   90.00
#
_symmetry.space_group_name_H-M   'P 1'
#
loop_
_entity.id
_entity.type
_entity.pdbx_description
1 polymer ?
#
loop_
_entity_poly.entity_id
_entity_poly.type
_entity_poly.pdbx_seq_one_letter_code
_entity_poly.pdbx_strand_id
1 'polypeptide(L)'
;VGGGDAPLAELTEEVFDRISAINLRGTIMACKHVLPIMRQQRDGAIVNISSVAAWSDYPLVAYKATKAAMIAFTQQVAIQNAAYGIRANVILPGLMDTPMAVDTRARTSGRSRAEVAAERDAKVPLRGRMGSAWDVANAALFLASDEARFITGVALPVDGGALVRIG
;
A
#
# COMPACT_ATOMS: atom_id res chain seq x y z
N VAL A 1 -6.04 -4.91 -5.12
CA VAL A 1 -6.96 -4.64 -6.24
C VAL A 1 -8.05 -3.66 -5.84
N GLY A 2 -8.65 -2.96 -6.79
CA GLY A 2 -9.73 -1.99 -6.58
C GLY A 2 -10.77 -2.01 -7.73
N GLY A 3 -10.67 -3.00 -8.62
CA GLY A 3 -11.57 -3.06 -9.78
C GLY A 3 -13.03 -3.30 -9.37
N GLY A 4 -13.93 -2.45 -9.88
CA GLY A 4 -15.36 -2.47 -9.56
C GLY A 4 -15.75 -1.77 -8.26
N ASP A 5 -14.78 -1.24 -7.50
CA ASP A 5 -15.05 -0.48 -6.27
C ASP A 5 -15.79 0.84 -6.60
N ALA A 6 -16.62 1.29 -5.68
CA ALA A 6 -17.54 2.41 -5.88
C ALA A 6 -17.72 3.25 -4.60
N PRO A 7 -18.37 4.42 -4.69
CA PRO A 7 -18.92 5.10 -3.52
C PRO A 7 -19.87 4.19 -2.72
N LEU A 8 -20.00 4.42 -1.43
CA LEU A 8 -20.67 3.49 -0.51
C LEU A 8 -22.10 3.08 -0.94
N ALA A 9 -22.86 4.02 -1.42
CA ALA A 9 -24.26 3.76 -1.81
C ALA A 9 -24.38 2.86 -3.07
N GLU A 10 -23.31 2.74 -3.85
CA GLU A 10 -23.27 2.01 -5.12
C GLU A 10 -22.40 0.73 -5.00
N LEU A 11 -21.72 0.56 -3.86
CA LEU A 11 -20.84 -0.59 -3.62
C LEU A 11 -21.67 -1.85 -3.36
N THR A 12 -21.47 -2.88 -4.18
CA THR A 12 -22.14 -4.18 -3.96
C THR A 12 -21.36 -5.04 -2.97
N GLU A 13 -22.07 -5.91 -2.24
CA GLU A 13 -21.47 -6.85 -1.29
C GLU A 13 -20.42 -7.75 -1.96
N GLU A 14 -20.70 -8.24 -3.17
CA GLU A 14 -19.81 -9.10 -3.94
C GLU A 14 -18.47 -8.40 -4.24
N VAL A 15 -18.52 -7.13 -4.63
CA VAL A 15 -17.31 -6.34 -4.90
C VAL A 15 -16.53 -6.08 -3.61
N PHE A 16 -17.24 -5.74 -2.52
CA PHE A 16 -16.62 -5.55 -1.20
C PHE A 16 -15.92 -6.82 -0.72
N ASP A 17 -16.59 -7.97 -0.78
CA ASP A 17 -16.04 -9.25 -0.36
C ASP A 17 -14.81 -9.64 -1.16
N ARG A 18 -14.86 -9.50 -2.49
CA ARG A 18 -13.74 -9.79 -3.37
C ARG A 18 -12.53 -8.91 -3.06
N ILE A 19 -12.73 -7.60 -2.91
CA ILE A 19 -11.64 -6.66 -2.59
C ILE A 19 -11.06 -6.97 -1.21
N SER A 20 -11.92 -7.24 -0.23
CA SER A 20 -11.52 -7.58 1.14
C SER A 20 -10.76 -8.91 1.20
N ALA A 21 -11.22 -9.92 0.46
CA ALA A 21 -10.57 -11.22 0.38
C ALA A 21 -9.15 -11.11 -0.19
N ILE A 22 -8.97 -10.34 -1.25
CA ILE A 22 -7.66 -10.21 -1.91
C ILE A 22 -6.74 -9.27 -1.11
N ASN A 23 -7.19 -8.05 -0.80
CA ASN A 23 -6.31 -7.02 -0.24
C ASN A 23 -5.98 -7.25 1.23
N LEU A 24 -6.95 -7.69 2.04
CA LEU A 24 -6.78 -7.81 3.48
C LEU A 24 -6.63 -9.26 3.93
N ARG A 25 -7.62 -10.10 3.65
CA ARG A 25 -7.59 -11.50 4.11
C ARG A 25 -6.38 -12.24 3.56
N GLY A 26 -6.03 -12.06 2.28
CA GLY A 26 -4.85 -12.67 1.67
C GLY A 26 -3.56 -12.32 2.42
N THR A 27 -3.36 -11.04 2.73
CA THR A 27 -2.19 -10.57 3.49
C THR A 27 -2.17 -11.14 4.90
N ILE A 28 -3.30 -11.13 5.61
CA ILE A 28 -3.41 -11.70 6.96
C ILE A 28 -3.05 -13.19 6.95
N MET A 29 -3.57 -13.96 5.98
CA MET A 29 -3.30 -15.39 5.88
C MET A 29 -1.83 -15.67 5.54
N ALA A 30 -1.22 -14.88 4.66
CA ALA A 30 0.22 -15.00 4.39
C ALA A 30 1.05 -14.79 5.67
N CYS A 31 0.79 -13.71 6.40
CA CYS A 31 1.46 -13.45 7.68
C CYS A 31 1.22 -14.57 8.70
N LYS A 32 -0.02 -15.08 8.83
CA LYS A 32 -0.36 -16.19 9.71
C LYS A 32 0.52 -17.43 9.46
N HIS A 33 0.82 -17.73 8.20
CA HIS A 33 1.59 -18.93 7.85
C HIS A 33 3.10 -18.74 7.98
N VAL A 34 3.63 -17.53 7.79
CA VAL A 34 5.09 -17.31 7.93
C VAL A 34 5.53 -17.03 9.36
N LEU A 35 4.67 -16.42 10.19
CA LEU A 35 5.02 -16.02 11.55
C LEU A 35 5.50 -17.19 12.46
N PRO A 36 4.92 -18.38 12.45
CA PRO A 36 5.43 -19.50 13.27
C PRO A 36 6.88 -19.86 12.92
N ILE A 37 7.24 -19.81 11.63
CA ILE A 37 8.60 -20.09 11.14
C ILE A 37 9.55 -18.98 11.61
N MET A 38 9.19 -17.71 11.41
CA MET A 38 10.00 -16.58 11.86
C MET A 38 10.19 -16.56 13.38
N ARG A 39 9.16 -16.93 14.15
CA ARG A 39 9.27 -17.07 15.63
C ARG A 39 10.26 -18.14 16.04
N GLN A 40 10.28 -19.26 15.34
CA GLN A 40 11.26 -20.34 15.58
C GLN A 40 12.68 -19.88 15.22
N GLN A 41 12.84 -19.14 14.14
CA GLN A 41 14.11 -18.54 13.73
C GLN A 41 14.59 -17.43 14.68
N ARG A 42 13.66 -16.82 15.43
CA ARG A 42 13.87 -15.61 16.25
C ARG A 42 14.38 -14.44 15.43
N ASP A 43 13.96 -14.39 14.19
CA ASP A 43 14.30 -13.34 13.22
C ASP A 43 13.26 -13.28 12.10
N GLY A 44 13.05 -12.08 11.55
CA GLY A 44 12.16 -11.90 10.40
C GLY A 44 11.83 -10.43 10.12
N ALA A 45 11.55 -10.16 8.85
CA ALA A 45 11.08 -8.87 8.39
C ALA A 45 9.87 -9.02 7.47
N ILE A 46 8.77 -8.37 7.85
CA ILE A 46 7.53 -8.30 7.07
C ILE A 46 7.37 -6.88 6.54
N VAL A 47 7.19 -6.73 5.23
CA VAL A 47 6.89 -5.46 4.59
C VAL A 47 5.58 -5.59 3.82
N ASN A 48 4.52 -5.02 4.36
CA ASN A 48 3.21 -4.98 3.73
C ASN A 48 3.07 -3.74 2.82
N ILE A 49 2.27 -3.84 1.78
CA ILE A 49 2.03 -2.73 0.85
C ILE A 49 0.59 -2.24 0.99
N SER A 50 0.43 -1.08 1.62
CA SER A 50 -0.84 -0.35 1.72
C SER A 50 -1.00 0.63 0.55
N SER A 51 -1.43 1.85 0.81
CA SER A 51 -1.56 2.95 -0.14
C SER A 51 -1.77 4.26 0.61
N VAL A 52 -1.37 5.39 0.04
CA VAL A 52 -1.77 6.73 0.53
C VAL A 52 -3.30 6.92 0.56
N ALA A 53 -4.05 6.15 -0.24
CA ALA A 53 -5.51 6.12 -0.19
C ALA A 53 -6.07 5.79 1.21
N ALA A 54 -5.30 5.12 2.07
CA ALA A 54 -5.67 4.86 3.46
C ALA A 54 -5.88 6.15 4.27
N TRP A 55 -5.11 7.20 3.95
CA TRP A 55 -5.08 8.47 4.70
C TRP A 55 -5.61 9.67 3.91
N SER A 56 -5.56 9.63 2.57
CA SER A 56 -6.03 10.71 1.72
C SER A 56 -7.54 10.66 1.52
N ASP A 57 -8.09 11.74 0.97
CA ASP A 57 -9.41 11.68 0.34
C ASP A 57 -9.36 10.73 -0.87
N TYR A 58 -10.19 9.70 -0.83
CA TYR A 58 -10.23 8.67 -1.85
C TYR A 58 -11.68 8.18 -2.05
N PRO A 59 -12.22 8.25 -3.26
CA PRO A 59 -13.66 8.05 -3.48
C PRO A 59 -14.13 6.60 -3.38
N LEU A 60 -13.20 5.63 -3.44
CA LEU A 60 -13.54 4.21 -3.48
C LEU A 60 -13.41 3.58 -2.09
N VAL A 61 -14.52 3.03 -1.58
CA VAL A 61 -14.67 2.70 -0.16
C VAL A 61 -13.95 1.42 0.24
N ALA A 62 -14.16 0.32 -0.49
CA ALA A 62 -13.60 -0.98 -0.13
C ALA A 62 -12.06 -0.99 -0.21
N TYR A 63 -11.50 -0.39 -1.26
CA TYR A 63 -10.05 -0.25 -1.39
C TYR A 63 -9.45 0.56 -0.24
N LYS A 64 -10.01 1.75 0.03
CA LYS A 64 -9.57 2.61 1.14
C LYS A 64 -9.63 1.87 2.47
N ALA A 65 -10.76 1.24 2.78
CA ALA A 65 -10.97 0.52 4.03
C ALA A 65 -9.95 -0.63 4.20
N THR A 66 -9.74 -1.45 3.16
CA THR A 66 -8.78 -2.56 3.21
C THR A 66 -7.34 -2.08 3.37
N LYS A 67 -6.98 -0.95 2.73
CA LYS A 67 -5.63 -0.38 2.86
C LYS A 67 -5.40 0.28 4.22
N ALA A 68 -6.40 0.91 4.81
CA ALA A 68 -6.35 1.42 6.18
C ALA A 68 -6.24 0.28 7.21
N ALA A 69 -7.05 -0.77 7.06
CA ALA A 69 -6.99 -1.94 7.93
C ALA A 69 -5.63 -2.64 7.90
N MET A 70 -4.94 -2.64 6.75
CA MET A 70 -3.60 -3.21 6.61
C MET A 70 -2.56 -2.48 7.47
N ILE A 71 -2.69 -1.18 7.68
CA ILE A 71 -1.80 -0.41 8.56
C ILE A 71 -1.97 -0.89 9.99
N ALA A 72 -3.21 -0.90 10.51
CA ALA A 72 -3.51 -1.35 11.86
C ALA A 72 -3.09 -2.81 12.09
N PHE A 73 -3.37 -3.69 11.12
CA PHE A 73 -2.93 -5.09 11.15
C PHE A 73 -1.40 -5.20 11.26
N THR A 74 -0.66 -4.46 10.44
CA THR A 74 0.81 -4.51 10.45
C THR A 74 1.39 -4.04 11.78
N GLN A 75 0.83 -2.97 12.36
CA GLN A 75 1.22 -2.49 13.69
C GLN A 75 0.97 -3.53 14.78
N GLN A 76 -0.16 -4.23 14.71
CA GLN A 76 -0.46 -5.31 15.66
C GLN A 76 0.49 -6.50 15.48
N VAL A 77 0.85 -6.86 14.24
CA VAL A 77 1.85 -7.90 13.97
C VAL A 77 3.22 -7.49 14.54
N ALA A 78 3.61 -6.24 14.37
CA ALA A 78 4.87 -5.71 14.88
C ALA A 78 4.99 -5.89 16.40
N ILE A 79 4.02 -5.38 17.17
CA ILE A 79 4.10 -5.43 18.64
C ILE A 79 3.98 -6.86 19.20
N GLN A 80 3.14 -7.71 18.61
CA GLN A 80 2.96 -9.09 19.05
C GLN A 80 4.19 -9.98 18.81
N ASN A 81 5.10 -9.56 17.90
CA ASN A 81 6.23 -10.38 17.49
C ASN A 81 7.60 -9.74 17.79
N ALA A 82 7.62 -8.55 18.39
CA ALA A 82 8.85 -7.84 18.73
C ALA A 82 9.78 -8.67 19.64
N ALA A 83 9.24 -9.37 20.63
CA ALA A 83 10.00 -10.24 21.52
C ALA A 83 10.69 -11.44 20.84
N TYR A 84 10.29 -11.73 19.60
CA TYR A 84 10.90 -12.77 18.76
C TYR A 84 11.93 -12.19 17.76
N GLY A 85 12.24 -10.90 17.82
CA GLY A 85 13.13 -10.25 16.86
C GLY A 85 12.49 -9.99 15.49
N ILE A 86 11.17 -10.15 15.36
CA ILE A 86 10.47 -9.99 14.09
C ILE A 86 10.00 -8.53 13.95
N ARG A 87 10.31 -7.93 12.81
CA ARG A 87 9.86 -6.58 12.44
C ARG A 87 8.73 -6.64 11.42
N ALA A 88 7.76 -5.77 11.54
CA ALA A 88 6.69 -5.63 10.55
C ALA A 88 6.42 -4.16 10.28
N ASN A 89 6.52 -3.76 9.02
CA ASN A 89 6.33 -2.39 8.55
C ASN A 89 5.40 -2.36 7.34
N VAL A 90 4.81 -1.22 7.07
CA VAL A 90 3.92 -1.05 5.92
C VAL A 90 4.31 0.16 5.09
N ILE A 91 4.41 0.01 3.78
CA ILE A 91 4.65 1.09 2.84
C ILE A 91 3.33 1.58 2.26
N LEU A 92 3.21 2.90 2.12
CA LEU A 92 2.07 3.56 1.50
C LEU A 92 2.52 4.23 0.19
N PRO A 93 2.48 3.51 -0.94
CA PRO A 93 2.78 4.11 -2.23
C PRO A 93 1.78 5.22 -2.58
N GLY A 94 2.29 6.31 -3.14
CA GLY A 94 1.51 7.38 -3.73
C GLY A 94 1.16 7.14 -5.19
N LEU A 95 1.25 8.19 -5.98
CA LEU A 95 1.05 8.10 -7.41
C LEU A 95 2.31 7.54 -8.08
N MET A 96 2.22 6.28 -8.55
CA MET A 96 3.30 5.57 -9.21
C MET A 96 2.98 5.40 -10.71
N ASP A 97 3.99 5.56 -11.55
CA ASP A 97 3.88 5.24 -12.98
C ASP A 97 4.03 3.72 -13.15
N THR A 98 2.89 3.06 -13.28
CA THR A 98 2.80 1.61 -13.46
C THR A 98 1.68 1.28 -14.46
N PRO A 99 1.74 0.10 -15.12
CA PRO A 99 0.68 -0.33 -16.02
C PRO A 99 -0.71 -0.32 -15.36
N MET A 100 -0.81 -0.77 -14.12
CA MET A 100 -2.09 -0.74 -13.39
C MET A 100 -2.59 0.69 -13.14
N ALA A 101 -1.69 1.62 -12.87
CA ALA A 101 -2.06 2.97 -12.47
C ALA A 101 -2.28 3.92 -13.65
N VAL A 102 -1.58 3.73 -14.77
CA VAL A 102 -1.63 4.61 -15.93
C VAL A 102 -2.30 3.93 -17.12
N ASP A 103 -1.83 2.76 -17.56
CA ASP A 103 -2.32 2.11 -18.77
C ASP A 103 -3.77 1.63 -18.62
N THR A 104 -4.14 1.13 -17.45
CA THR A 104 -5.54 0.74 -17.18
C THR A 104 -6.46 1.96 -17.25
N ARG A 105 -6.06 3.09 -16.64
CA ARG A 105 -6.85 4.32 -16.68
C ARG A 105 -6.95 4.90 -18.11
N ALA A 106 -5.86 4.88 -18.87
CA ALA A 106 -5.87 5.31 -20.27
C ALA A 106 -6.90 4.50 -21.07
N ARG A 107 -6.87 3.17 -20.95
CA ARG A 107 -7.84 2.28 -21.63
C ARG A 107 -9.29 2.54 -21.20
N THR A 108 -9.56 2.69 -19.92
CA THR A 108 -10.92 2.85 -19.40
C THR A 108 -11.51 4.23 -19.66
N SER A 109 -10.67 5.26 -19.78
CA SER A 109 -11.11 6.64 -20.06
C SER A 109 -11.07 7.02 -21.53
N GLY A 110 -10.53 6.18 -22.42
CA GLY A 110 -10.32 6.50 -23.83
C GLY A 110 -9.26 7.57 -24.09
N ARG A 111 -8.47 7.93 -23.09
CA ARG A 111 -7.41 8.94 -23.17
C ARG A 111 -6.05 8.29 -23.47
N SER A 112 -5.13 9.07 -24.03
CA SER A 112 -3.76 8.61 -24.22
C SER A 112 -3.05 8.38 -22.87
N ARG A 113 -2.07 7.47 -22.85
CA ARG A 113 -1.20 7.26 -21.70
C ARG A 113 -0.50 8.53 -21.25
N ALA A 114 -0.06 9.34 -22.22
CA ALA A 114 0.67 10.59 -21.95
C ALA A 114 -0.20 11.61 -21.21
N GLU A 115 -1.46 11.79 -21.62
CA GLU A 115 -2.40 12.69 -20.94
C GLU A 115 -2.71 12.23 -19.50
N VAL A 116 -2.93 10.94 -19.30
CA VAL A 116 -3.17 10.38 -17.97
C VAL A 116 -1.92 10.52 -17.09
N ALA A 117 -0.73 10.29 -17.64
CA ALA A 117 0.52 10.46 -16.91
C ALA A 117 0.74 11.91 -16.51
N ALA A 118 0.59 12.87 -17.44
CA ALA A 118 0.77 14.30 -17.18
C ALA A 118 -0.18 14.83 -16.09
N GLU A 119 -1.46 14.42 -16.12
CA GLU A 119 -2.43 14.79 -15.08
C GLU A 119 -2.01 14.26 -13.70
N ARG A 120 -1.48 13.05 -13.63
CA ARG A 120 -1.05 12.44 -12.39
C ARG A 120 0.26 13.03 -11.89
N ASP A 121 1.20 13.32 -12.78
CA ASP A 121 2.47 13.99 -12.49
C ASP A 121 2.24 15.33 -11.78
N ALA A 122 1.32 16.13 -12.30
CA ALA A 122 0.97 17.44 -11.73
C ALA A 122 0.45 17.40 -10.28
N LYS A 123 0.00 16.22 -9.81
CA LYS A 123 -0.49 16.03 -8.44
C LYS A 123 0.63 15.71 -7.44
N VAL A 124 1.86 15.41 -7.90
CA VAL A 124 2.99 15.05 -7.05
C VAL A 124 3.86 16.28 -6.77
N PRO A 125 4.02 16.71 -5.51
CA PRO A 125 4.83 17.89 -5.19
C PRO A 125 6.30 17.75 -5.58
N LEU A 126 6.91 16.57 -5.30
CA LEU A 126 8.31 16.35 -5.56
C LEU A 126 8.57 16.28 -7.09
N ARG A 127 9.22 17.30 -7.63
CA ARG A 127 9.59 17.44 -9.06
C ARG A 127 8.40 17.43 -10.03
N GLY A 128 7.15 17.53 -9.57
CA GLY A 128 5.98 17.44 -10.45
C GLY A 128 5.93 16.14 -11.25
N ARG A 129 6.30 15.01 -10.64
CA ARG A 129 6.42 13.73 -11.35
C ARG A 129 6.08 12.55 -10.43
N MET A 130 5.33 11.58 -10.96
CA MET A 130 5.07 10.32 -10.27
C MET A 130 6.37 9.57 -9.94
N GLY A 131 6.33 8.81 -8.85
CA GLY A 131 7.34 7.80 -8.58
C GLY A 131 7.24 6.61 -9.53
N SER A 132 8.27 5.80 -9.53
CA SER A 132 8.33 4.50 -10.20
C SER A 132 8.07 3.36 -9.22
N ALA A 133 7.85 2.15 -9.71
CA ALA A 133 7.80 0.96 -8.86
C ALA A 133 9.11 0.72 -8.10
N TRP A 134 10.25 1.17 -8.63
CA TRP A 134 11.55 1.05 -7.99
C TRP A 134 11.69 1.91 -6.75
N ASP A 135 11.01 3.05 -6.68
CA ASP A 135 11.02 3.89 -5.46
C ASP A 135 10.39 3.12 -4.28
N VAL A 136 9.31 2.39 -4.56
CA VAL A 136 8.68 1.50 -3.56
C VAL A 136 9.56 0.29 -3.25
N ALA A 137 10.18 -0.32 -4.26
CA ALA A 137 11.06 -1.47 -4.09
C ALA A 137 12.30 -1.13 -3.24
N ASN A 138 12.90 0.05 -3.43
CA ASN A 138 14.03 0.50 -2.63
C ASN A 138 13.65 0.72 -1.15
N ALA A 139 12.48 1.28 -0.89
CA ALA A 139 11.96 1.41 0.47
C ALA A 139 11.69 0.03 1.11
N ALA A 140 11.16 -0.91 0.33
CA ALA A 140 10.93 -2.28 0.79
C ALA A 140 12.24 -3.00 1.09
N LEU A 141 13.26 -2.85 0.23
CA LEU A 141 14.60 -3.42 0.44
C LEU A 141 15.22 -2.89 1.72
N PHE A 142 15.18 -1.58 1.95
CA PHE A 142 15.66 -0.96 3.18
C PHE A 142 14.93 -1.53 4.41
N LEU A 143 13.61 -1.53 4.41
CA LEU A 143 12.83 -2.02 5.55
C LEU A 143 12.99 -3.53 5.80
N ALA A 144 13.33 -4.30 4.79
CA ALA A 144 13.59 -5.74 4.91
C ALA A 144 15.01 -6.05 5.37
N SER A 145 15.96 -5.15 5.16
CA SER A 145 17.38 -5.34 5.50
C SER A 145 17.70 -5.05 6.98
N ASP A 146 18.91 -5.43 7.41
CA ASP A 146 19.44 -5.16 8.75
C ASP A 146 19.70 -3.67 9.02
N GLU A 147 19.77 -2.85 7.98
CA GLU A 147 19.86 -1.38 8.11
C GLU A 147 18.63 -0.81 8.83
N ALA A 148 17.49 -1.50 8.76
CA ALA A 148 16.25 -1.14 9.44
C ALA A 148 16.01 -1.94 10.73
N ARG A 149 17.05 -2.51 11.35
CA ARG A 149 16.93 -3.42 12.51
C ARG A 149 16.19 -2.83 13.73
N PHE A 150 16.07 -1.52 13.82
CA PHE A 150 15.37 -0.83 14.92
C PHE A 150 14.07 -0.15 14.46
N ILE A 151 13.57 -0.51 13.28
CA ILE A 151 12.34 0.03 12.68
C ILE A 151 11.28 -1.06 12.61
N THR A 152 10.21 -0.91 13.40
CA THR A 152 9.04 -1.80 13.37
C THR A 152 7.76 -1.02 13.66
N GLY A 153 6.64 -1.43 13.08
CA GLY A 153 5.33 -0.78 13.23
C GLY A 153 5.19 0.53 12.44
N VAL A 154 6.15 0.90 11.59
CA VAL A 154 6.08 2.14 10.81
C VAL A 154 5.12 1.99 9.62
N ALA A 155 4.37 3.06 9.36
CA ALA A 155 3.66 3.26 8.11
C ALA A 155 4.42 4.34 7.31
N LEU A 156 5.11 3.91 6.26
CA LEU A 156 6.04 4.75 5.49
C LEU A 156 5.41 5.20 4.17
N PRO A 157 5.00 6.48 4.02
CA PRO A 157 4.63 7.01 2.72
C PRO A 157 5.83 7.07 1.76
N VAL A 158 5.60 6.60 0.53
CA VAL A 158 6.50 6.77 -0.60
C VAL A 158 5.67 7.44 -1.69
N ASP A 159 5.53 8.77 -1.60
CA ASP A 159 4.46 9.48 -2.32
C ASP A 159 4.88 10.84 -2.91
N GLY A 160 6.17 11.19 -2.80
CA GLY A 160 6.67 12.48 -3.28
C GLY A 160 6.06 13.69 -2.56
N GLY A 161 5.60 13.51 -1.32
CA GLY A 161 5.03 14.56 -0.50
C GLY A 161 3.53 14.82 -0.75
N ALA A 162 2.84 13.91 -1.45
CA ALA A 162 1.44 14.12 -1.79
C ALA A 162 0.52 14.21 -0.56
N LEU A 163 0.80 13.44 0.52
CA LEU A 163 0.00 13.46 1.76
C LEU A 163 0.20 14.71 2.62
N VAL A 164 1.31 15.42 2.47
CA VAL A 164 1.60 16.62 3.27
C VAL A 164 1.32 17.92 2.49
N ARG A 165 0.84 17.82 1.29
CA ARG A 165 0.43 18.95 0.48
C ARG A 165 -0.87 19.55 1.07
N ILE A 166 -0.83 20.83 1.40
CA ILE A 166 -1.98 21.62 1.87
C ILE A 166 -2.44 22.50 0.69
N GLY A 167 -3.71 22.41 0.31
CA GLY A 167 -4.37 23.28 -0.70
C GLY A 167 -4.25 22.80 -2.12
#